data_c0ec40ce15fa8d4d1f25ef44be8e9beb
#
_entry.id   c0ec40ce15fa8d4d1f25ef44be8e9beb
#
_cell.length_a   1.000
_cell.length_b   1.000
_cell.length_c   1.000
_cell.angle_alpha   90.00
_cell.angle_beta   90.00
_cell.angle_gamma   90.00
#
_symmetry.space_group_name_H-M   'P 1'
#
loop_
_entity.id
_entity.type
_entity.pdbx_description
1 polymer ?
#
loop_
_entity_poly.entity_id
_entity_poly.type
_entity_poly.pdbx_seq_one_letter_code
_entity_poly.pdbx_strand_id
1 'polypeptide(L)'
;MLVPEGRQVFPELSVSDNLRLGAYARRSAEEASMIENLLTRFPALKARRRQRAGLLSGGEQQMLAIVRGLMARPQVLMLDEPSLGLAPKLLENLYDLLAALRDEGTTILLVDQMAQLALSVADRAYVLQSGAFTHSGTAREVAQDPALVKAYLGGHGPLL
;
A
#
# COMPACT_ATOMS: atom_id res chain seq x y z
N MET A 1 8.20 0.79 8.75
CA MET A 1 7.91 2.08 8.06
C MET A 1 6.41 2.24 7.97
N LEU A 2 5.87 3.38 8.40
CA LEU A 2 4.44 3.69 8.28
C LEU A 2 4.21 4.60 7.06
N VAL A 3 3.23 4.25 6.24
CA VAL A 3 2.61 5.12 5.24
C VAL A 3 1.22 5.42 5.76
N PRO A 4 1.00 6.61 6.33
CA PRO A 4 -0.25 6.97 6.97
C PRO A 4 -1.32 7.34 5.94
N GLU A 5 -2.57 7.38 6.39
CA GLU A 5 -3.68 7.94 5.61
C GLU A 5 -3.36 9.36 5.12
N GLY A 6 -3.99 9.76 4.00
CA GLY A 6 -3.87 11.12 3.46
C GLY A 6 -2.62 11.36 2.63
N ARG A 7 -1.95 10.30 2.14
CA ARG A 7 -0.83 10.31 1.17
C ARG A 7 0.44 10.99 1.70
N GLN A 8 0.34 12.13 2.35
CA GLN A 8 1.40 12.92 3.00
C GLN A 8 2.68 13.05 2.14
N VAL A 9 2.52 13.32 0.84
CA VAL A 9 3.63 13.68 -0.03
C VAL A 9 4.06 15.12 0.21
N PHE A 10 5.30 15.46 -0.16
CA PHE A 10 5.78 16.85 -0.15
C PHE A 10 5.42 17.49 -1.49
N PRO A 11 4.35 18.29 -1.60
CA PRO A 11 3.76 18.72 -2.87
C PRO A 11 4.69 19.61 -3.68
N GLU A 12 5.52 20.41 -3.04
CA GLU A 12 6.46 21.33 -3.69
C GLU A 12 7.72 20.64 -4.22
N LEU A 13 8.02 19.43 -3.74
CA LEU A 13 9.16 18.65 -4.17
C LEU A 13 8.82 17.81 -5.39
N SER A 14 9.84 17.51 -6.20
CA SER A 14 9.68 16.55 -7.31
C SER A 14 9.38 15.14 -6.81
N VAL A 15 8.88 14.28 -7.70
CA VAL A 15 8.77 12.83 -7.44
C VAL A 15 10.11 12.25 -6.97
N SER A 16 11.20 12.55 -7.68
CA SER A 16 12.55 12.08 -7.29
C SER A 16 12.98 12.56 -5.92
N ASP A 17 12.69 13.82 -5.56
CA ASP A 17 13.09 14.37 -4.27
C ASP A 17 12.26 13.78 -3.13
N ASN A 18 10.96 13.52 -3.36
CA ASN A 18 10.14 12.77 -2.41
C ASN A 18 10.73 11.37 -2.13
N LEU A 19 11.21 10.66 -3.16
CA LEU A 19 11.82 9.34 -2.99
C LEU A 19 13.15 9.44 -2.21
N ARG A 20 14.00 10.44 -2.50
CA ARG A 20 15.23 10.68 -1.74
C ARG A 20 14.97 10.88 -0.25
N LEU A 21 13.92 11.61 0.11
CA LEU A 21 13.52 11.77 1.51
C LEU A 21 13.16 10.43 2.17
N GLY A 22 12.58 9.48 1.44
CA GLY A 22 12.33 8.12 1.94
C GLY A 22 13.61 7.36 2.30
N ALA A 23 14.71 7.62 1.59
CA ALA A 23 16.02 7.02 1.86
C ALA A 23 16.83 7.73 2.95
N TYR A 24 16.35 8.87 3.47
CA TYR A 24 17.13 9.75 4.35
C TYR A 24 17.77 9.05 5.56
N ALA A 25 17.05 8.12 6.18
CA ALA A 25 17.54 7.35 7.33
C ALA A 25 18.60 6.30 6.95
N ARG A 26 18.72 5.96 5.67
CA ARG A 26 19.62 4.92 5.13
C ARG A 26 20.49 5.44 4.00
N ARG A 27 21.04 6.65 4.14
CA ARG A 27 21.95 7.22 3.12
C ARG A 27 22.97 6.17 2.65
N SER A 28 22.86 5.73 1.40
CA SER A 28 23.76 4.76 0.81
C SER A 28 24.19 5.22 -0.58
N ALA A 29 25.36 4.75 -1.03
CA ALA A 29 25.81 4.97 -2.41
C ALA A 29 24.86 4.38 -3.46
N GLU A 30 23.93 3.50 -3.04
CA GLU A 30 22.96 2.82 -3.90
C GLU A 30 21.64 3.58 -4.08
N GLU A 31 21.47 4.76 -3.46
CA GLU A 31 20.20 5.51 -3.48
C GLU A 31 19.70 5.74 -4.92
N ALA A 32 20.59 6.16 -5.83
CA ALA A 32 20.22 6.45 -7.21
C ALA A 32 19.74 5.19 -7.95
N SER A 33 20.42 4.06 -7.78
CA SER A 33 20.03 2.79 -8.40
C SER A 33 18.72 2.27 -7.84
N MET A 34 18.48 2.46 -6.54
CA MET A 34 17.24 2.07 -5.89
C MET A 34 16.04 2.90 -6.40
N ILE A 35 16.22 4.21 -6.56
CA ILE A 35 15.19 5.07 -7.17
C ILE A 35 14.86 4.58 -8.58
N GLU A 36 15.86 4.29 -9.42
CA GLU A 36 15.63 3.79 -10.78
C GLU A 36 14.92 2.42 -10.79
N ASN A 37 15.32 1.51 -9.92
CA ASN A 37 14.68 0.19 -9.78
C ASN A 37 13.21 0.32 -9.37
N LEU A 38 12.92 1.13 -8.35
CA LEU A 38 11.55 1.36 -7.92
C LEU A 38 10.74 2.06 -9.00
N LEU A 39 11.26 3.12 -9.63
CA LEU A 39 10.55 3.82 -10.71
C LEU A 39 10.29 2.93 -11.93
N THR A 40 11.09 1.91 -12.16
CA THR A 40 10.84 0.95 -13.26
C THR A 40 9.57 0.12 -12.99
N ARG A 41 9.25 -0.15 -11.73
CA ARG A 41 7.98 -0.82 -11.34
C ARG A 41 6.77 0.13 -11.43
N PHE A 42 6.99 1.45 -11.50
CA PHE A 42 5.94 2.49 -11.54
C PHE A 42 6.12 3.43 -12.73
N PRO A 43 5.79 2.99 -13.97
CA PRO A 43 6.03 3.78 -15.20
C PRO A 43 5.41 5.17 -15.17
N ALA A 44 4.22 5.33 -14.55
CA ALA A 44 3.54 6.61 -14.41
C ALA A 44 4.35 7.62 -13.58
N LEU A 45 4.95 7.16 -12.47
CA LEU A 45 5.84 7.99 -11.65
C LEU A 45 7.18 8.25 -12.36
N LYS A 46 7.71 7.24 -13.07
CA LYS A 46 8.95 7.37 -13.86
C LYS A 46 8.84 8.46 -14.90
N ALA A 47 7.74 8.49 -15.65
CA ALA A 47 7.47 9.51 -16.67
C ALA A 47 7.40 10.93 -16.07
N ARG A 48 7.01 11.05 -14.80
CA ARG A 48 6.83 12.32 -14.07
C ARG A 48 7.91 12.58 -13.02
N ARG A 49 9.07 11.91 -13.10
CA ARG A 49 10.11 11.95 -12.07
C ARG A 49 10.57 13.35 -11.65
N ARG A 50 10.53 14.32 -12.58
CA ARG A 50 10.92 15.72 -12.35
C ARG A 50 9.75 16.63 -12.02
N GLN A 51 8.50 16.13 -12.10
CA GLN A 51 7.30 16.90 -11.83
C GLN A 51 7.12 17.07 -10.32
N ARG A 52 6.59 18.21 -9.89
CA ARG A 52 6.19 18.44 -8.50
C ARG A 52 5.09 17.44 -8.10
N ALA A 53 5.20 16.86 -6.91
CA ALA A 53 4.26 15.87 -6.43
C ALA A 53 2.83 16.41 -6.27
N GLY A 54 2.68 17.70 -5.99
CA GLY A 54 1.38 18.35 -5.90
C GLY A 54 0.59 18.39 -7.22
N LEU A 55 1.26 18.20 -8.37
CA LEU A 55 0.64 18.17 -9.70
C LEU A 55 0.26 16.75 -10.16
N LEU A 56 0.53 15.74 -9.34
CA LEU A 56 0.13 14.36 -9.58
C LEU A 56 -1.36 14.18 -9.27
N SER A 57 -2.01 13.23 -9.93
CA SER A 57 -3.33 12.76 -9.53
C SER A 57 -3.29 12.16 -8.11
N GLY A 58 -4.44 12.10 -7.45
CA GLY A 58 -4.52 11.54 -6.11
C GLY A 58 -3.98 10.12 -6.01
N GLY A 59 -4.24 9.27 -7.00
CA GLY A 59 -3.72 7.91 -7.02
C GLY A 59 -2.21 7.84 -7.28
N GLU A 60 -1.66 8.72 -8.11
CA GLU A 60 -0.21 8.81 -8.30
C GLU A 60 0.50 9.32 -7.04
N GLN A 61 -0.13 10.23 -6.28
CA GLN A 61 0.38 10.67 -4.98
C GLN A 61 0.38 9.52 -3.96
N GLN A 62 -0.66 8.69 -3.97
CA GLN A 62 -0.72 7.51 -3.11
C GLN A 62 0.39 6.51 -3.46
N MET A 63 0.58 6.21 -4.75
CA MET A 63 1.70 5.37 -5.18
C MET A 63 3.05 5.99 -4.79
N LEU A 64 3.23 7.29 -4.95
CA LEU A 64 4.45 7.98 -4.54
C LEU A 64 4.71 7.85 -3.04
N ALA A 65 3.68 7.96 -2.19
CA ALA A 65 3.80 7.79 -0.74
C ALA A 65 4.28 6.37 -0.38
N ILE A 66 3.72 5.35 -1.01
CA ILE A 66 4.10 3.95 -0.80
C ILE A 66 5.55 3.72 -1.27
N VAL A 67 5.88 4.15 -2.50
CA VAL A 67 7.23 3.98 -3.05
C VAL A 67 8.27 4.72 -2.22
N ARG A 68 7.93 5.90 -1.68
CA ARG A 68 8.77 6.62 -0.72
C ARG A 68 9.01 5.80 0.55
N GLY A 69 7.97 5.12 1.06
CA GLY A 69 8.10 4.21 2.19
C GLY A 69 9.05 3.03 1.90
N LEU A 70 9.02 2.50 0.70
CA LEU A 70 9.89 1.40 0.26
C LEU A 70 11.36 1.80 0.13
N MET A 71 11.66 3.10 -0.10
CA MET A 71 13.04 3.61 -0.11
C MET A 71 13.79 3.36 1.21
N ALA A 72 13.09 3.21 2.33
CA ALA A 72 13.67 2.84 3.62
C ALA A 72 14.07 1.35 3.71
N ARG A 73 13.77 0.52 2.70
CA ARG A 73 13.92 -0.96 2.73
C ARG A 73 13.37 -1.54 4.05
N PRO A 74 12.10 -1.33 4.38
CA PRO A 74 11.57 -1.70 5.67
C PRO A 74 11.42 -3.22 5.79
N GLN A 75 11.71 -3.78 6.97
CA GLN A 75 11.34 -5.16 7.29
C GLN A 75 9.81 -5.29 7.46
N VAL A 76 9.18 -4.22 7.98
CA VAL A 76 7.72 -4.15 8.15
C VAL A 76 7.23 -2.86 7.51
N LEU A 77 6.36 -2.99 6.50
CA LEU A 77 5.65 -1.89 5.87
C LEU A 77 4.23 -1.82 6.45
N MET A 78 3.88 -0.71 7.07
CA MET A 78 2.54 -0.46 7.60
C MET A 78 1.82 0.53 6.68
N LEU A 79 0.62 0.18 6.26
CA LEU A 79 -0.20 0.96 5.34
C LEU A 79 -1.56 1.21 5.98
N ASP A 80 -1.93 2.48 6.09
CA ASP A 80 -3.18 2.92 6.67
C ASP A 80 -4.09 3.49 5.58
N GLU A 81 -5.21 2.79 5.31
CA GLU A 81 -6.21 3.10 4.29
C GLU A 81 -5.61 3.46 2.90
N PRO A 82 -4.67 2.64 2.36
CA PRO A 82 -3.98 2.99 1.11
C PRO A 82 -4.90 2.97 -0.11
N SER A 83 -6.05 2.30 -0.05
CA SER A 83 -7.03 2.19 -1.12
C SER A 83 -7.96 3.40 -1.23
N LEU A 84 -8.03 4.24 -0.19
CA LEU A 84 -9.02 5.30 -0.09
C LEU A 84 -8.96 6.30 -1.24
N GLY A 85 -10.10 6.43 -1.95
CA GLY A 85 -10.25 7.38 -3.07
C GLY A 85 -9.44 7.04 -4.32
N LEU A 86 -9.01 5.78 -4.48
CA LEU A 86 -8.39 5.30 -5.70
C LEU A 86 -9.43 4.85 -6.75
N ALA A 87 -9.13 5.13 -8.02
CA ALA A 87 -9.89 4.58 -9.14
C ALA A 87 -9.69 3.05 -9.24
N PRO A 88 -10.66 2.27 -9.78
CA PRO A 88 -10.60 0.81 -9.81
C PRO A 88 -9.29 0.24 -10.37
N LYS A 89 -8.78 0.79 -11.46
CA LYS A 89 -7.52 0.35 -12.06
C LYS A 89 -6.29 0.55 -11.15
N LEU A 90 -6.32 1.62 -10.34
CA LEU A 90 -5.24 1.89 -9.38
C LEU A 90 -5.34 0.98 -8.14
N LEU A 91 -6.56 0.57 -7.76
CA LEU A 91 -6.77 -0.44 -6.72
C LEU A 91 -6.14 -1.77 -7.13
N GLU A 92 -6.43 -2.28 -8.33
CA GLU A 92 -5.81 -3.49 -8.86
C GLU A 92 -4.27 -3.39 -8.77
N ASN A 93 -3.70 -2.32 -9.33
CA ASN A 93 -2.25 -2.12 -9.30
C ASN A 93 -1.67 -2.03 -7.87
N LEU A 94 -2.41 -1.46 -6.91
CA LEU A 94 -1.99 -1.39 -5.52
C LEU A 94 -1.92 -2.79 -4.91
N TYR A 95 -2.98 -3.60 -5.03
CA TYR A 95 -3.01 -4.92 -4.42
C TYR A 95 -2.04 -5.89 -5.12
N ASP A 96 -1.86 -5.81 -6.44
CA ASP A 96 -0.82 -6.54 -7.17
C ASP A 96 0.58 -6.21 -6.64
N LEU A 97 0.85 -4.93 -6.36
CA LEU A 97 2.08 -4.50 -5.73
C LEU A 97 2.26 -5.10 -4.34
N LEU A 98 1.21 -5.06 -3.49
CA LEU A 98 1.29 -5.58 -2.13
C LEU A 98 1.53 -7.10 -2.15
N ALA A 99 0.88 -7.85 -3.04
CA ALA A 99 1.13 -9.26 -3.24
C ALA A 99 2.60 -9.52 -3.63
N ALA A 100 3.12 -8.78 -4.61
CA ALA A 100 4.51 -8.93 -5.04
C ALA A 100 5.51 -8.62 -3.93
N LEU A 101 5.29 -7.56 -3.14
CA LEU A 101 6.15 -7.21 -2.01
C LEU A 101 6.14 -8.27 -0.89
N ARG A 102 4.96 -8.86 -0.61
CA ARG A 102 4.82 -9.99 0.32
C ARG A 102 5.63 -11.19 -0.17
N ASP A 103 5.49 -11.54 -1.44
CA ASP A 103 6.19 -12.68 -2.06
C ASP A 103 7.71 -12.46 -2.12
N GLU A 104 8.16 -11.21 -2.17
CA GLU A 104 9.57 -10.81 -2.02
C GLU A 104 10.05 -10.82 -0.56
N GLY A 105 9.19 -11.17 0.41
CA GLY A 105 9.54 -11.32 1.82
C GLY A 105 9.35 -10.05 2.68
N THR A 106 8.69 -9.01 2.18
CA THR A 106 8.33 -7.84 2.98
C THR A 106 7.14 -8.18 3.88
N THR A 107 7.27 -8.02 5.19
CA THR A 107 6.13 -8.10 6.10
C THR A 107 5.25 -6.86 5.93
N ILE A 108 3.95 -7.05 5.68
CA ILE A 108 3.00 -5.96 5.48
C ILE A 108 1.93 -6.01 6.55
N LEU A 109 1.70 -4.87 7.23
CA LEU A 109 0.51 -4.64 8.04
C LEU A 109 -0.38 -3.66 7.27
N LEU A 110 -1.51 -4.17 6.78
CA LEU A 110 -2.47 -3.42 6.00
C LEU A 110 -3.72 -3.15 6.85
N VAL A 111 -4.09 -1.89 7.03
CA VAL A 111 -5.38 -1.45 7.54
C VAL A 111 -6.16 -0.89 6.37
N ASP A 112 -7.29 -1.50 6.03
CA ASP A 112 -8.05 -1.10 4.85
C ASP A 112 -9.53 -1.46 5.00
N GLN A 113 -10.41 -0.62 4.47
CA GLN A 113 -11.85 -0.89 4.42
C GLN A 113 -12.27 -1.75 3.21
N MET A 114 -11.42 -1.89 2.19
CA MET A 114 -11.65 -2.76 1.03
C MET A 114 -11.38 -4.22 1.39
N ALA A 115 -12.16 -4.74 2.36
CA ALA A 115 -11.90 -6.01 3.02
C ALA A 115 -11.69 -7.19 2.06
N GLN A 116 -12.46 -7.28 0.96
CA GLN A 116 -12.32 -8.37 -0.03
C GLN A 116 -10.95 -8.35 -0.69
N LEU A 117 -10.50 -7.15 -1.15
CA LEU A 117 -9.19 -7.00 -1.79
C LEU A 117 -8.06 -7.22 -0.79
N ALA A 118 -8.20 -6.69 0.44
CA ALA A 118 -7.22 -6.91 1.49
C ALA A 118 -7.05 -8.40 1.82
N LEU A 119 -8.16 -9.14 1.97
CA LEU A 119 -8.13 -10.58 2.23
C LEU A 119 -7.54 -11.40 1.08
N SER A 120 -7.68 -10.95 -0.17
CA SER A 120 -7.11 -11.66 -1.34
C SER A 120 -5.57 -11.65 -1.35
N VAL A 121 -4.93 -10.70 -0.69
CA VAL A 121 -3.47 -10.58 -0.63
C VAL A 121 -2.87 -10.88 0.75
N ALA A 122 -3.69 -11.05 1.78
CA ALA A 122 -3.25 -11.28 3.15
C ALA A 122 -3.08 -12.79 3.45
N ASP A 123 -2.14 -13.11 4.34
CA ASP A 123 -2.00 -14.46 4.92
C ASP A 123 -2.91 -14.59 6.15
N ARG A 124 -3.01 -13.55 6.97
CA ARG A 124 -3.81 -13.48 8.19
C ARG A 124 -4.62 -12.20 8.24
N ALA A 125 -5.76 -12.26 8.93
CA ALA A 125 -6.60 -11.10 9.14
C ALA A 125 -7.07 -10.99 10.60
N TYR A 126 -7.30 -9.75 11.01
CA TYR A 126 -7.81 -9.37 12.32
C TYR A 126 -8.95 -8.37 12.11
N VAL A 127 -10.10 -8.64 12.71
CA VAL A 127 -11.24 -7.71 12.68
C VAL A 127 -11.23 -6.90 13.96
N LEU A 128 -11.07 -5.59 13.81
CA LEU A 128 -11.07 -4.63 14.92
C LEU A 128 -12.43 -3.91 14.96
N GLN A 129 -13.10 -3.96 16.10
CA GLN A 129 -14.36 -3.28 16.32
C GLN A 129 -14.36 -2.60 17.70
N SER A 130 -14.64 -1.31 17.72
CA SER A 130 -14.70 -0.52 18.98
C SER A 130 -13.46 -0.69 19.88
N GLY A 131 -12.28 -0.78 19.27
CA GLY A 131 -11.01 -0.92 20.00
C GLY A 131 -10.66 -2.34 20.46
N ALA A 132 -11.46 -3.35 20.12
CA ALA A 132 -11.22 -4.75 20.46
C ALA A 132 -11.14 -5.64 19.22
N PHE A 133 -10.26 -6.65 19.25
CA PHE A 133 -10.27 -7.70 18.23
C PHE A 133 -11.45 -8.64 18.45
N THR A 134 -12.36 -8.70 17.49
CA THR A 134 -13.54 -9.57 17.53
C THR A 134 -13.31 -10.90 16.85
N HIS A 135 -12.50 -10.92 15.78
CA HIS A 135 -12.16 -12.12 15.02
C HIS A 135 -10.68 -12.07 14.60
N SER A 136 -10.08 -13.24 14.48
CA SER A 136 -8.72 -13.39 13.92
C SER A 136 -8.56 -14.78 13.34
N GLY A 137 -7.80 -14.91 12.24
CA GLY A 137 -7.56 -16.19 11.60
C GLY A 137 -6.71 -16.04 10.34
N THR A 138 -6.62 -17.10 9.55
CA THR A 138 -6.11 -17.00 8.19
C THR A 138 -7.07 -16.14 7.36
N ALA A 139 -6.55 -15.46 6.34
CA ALA A 139 -7.40 -14.66 5.45
C ALA A 139 -8.54 -15.49 4.84
N ARG A 140 -8.27 -16.76 4.52
CA ARG A 140 -9.28 -17.70 4.00
C ARG A 140 -10.40 -17.99 5.01
N GLU A 141 -10.07 -18.27 6.28
CA GLU A 141 -11.06 -18.51 7.34
C GLU A 141 -11.95 -17.29 7.52
N VAL A 142 -11.34 -16.09 7.61
CA VAL A 142 -12.05 -14.83 7.78
C VAL A 142 -12.94 -14.51 6.56
N ALA A 143 -12.47 -14.78 5.34
CA ALA A 143 -13.23 -14.58 4.11
C ALA A 143 -14.45 -15.52 3.98
N GLN A 144 -14.44 -16.68 4.66
CA GLN A 144 -15.50 -17.67 4.64
C GLN A 144 -16.46 -17.58 5.83
N ASP A 145 -16.18 -16.72 6.83
CA ASP A 145 -17.05 -16.54 7.99
C ASP A 145 -18.37 -15.85 7.58
N PRO A 146 -19.55 -16.53 7.71
CA PRO A 146 -20.81 -15.97 7.26
C PRO A 146 -21.20 -14.66 7.97
N ALA A 147 -20.82 -14.49 9.24
CA ALA A 147 -21.11 -13.27 9.99
C ALA A 147 -20.28 -12.09 9.44
N LEU A 148 -19.01 -12.32 9.11
CA LEU A 148 -18.12 -11.30 8.54
C LEU A 148 -18.48 -10.99 7.09
N VAL A 149 -18.82 -12.01 6.29
CA VAL A 149 -19.33 -11.83 4.92
C VAL A 149 -20.54 -10.92 4.91
N LYS A 150 -21.52 -11.17 5.79
CA LYS A 150 -22.73 -10.34 5.89
C LYS A 150 -22.44 -8.92 6.38
N ALA A 151 -21.53 -8.77 7.34
CA ALA A 151 -21.24 -7.47 7.97
C ALA A 151 -20.33 -6.58 7.12
N TYR A 152 -19.32 -7.14 6.45
CA TYR A 152 -18.20 -6.38 5.86
C TYR A 152 -17.94 -6.68 4.39
N LEU A 153 -18.40 -7.82 3.85
CA LEU A 153 -18.10 -8.27 2.49
C LEU A 153 -19.29 -8.15 1.52
N GLY A 154 -20.36 -7.46 1.92
CA GLY A 154 -21.45 -7.06 1.03
C GLY A 154 -22.43 -8.18 0.67
N GLY A 155 -22.51 -9.27 1.43
CA GLY A 155 -23.59 -10.26 1.33
C GLY A 155 -23.67 -11.09 0.04
N HIS A 156 -22.71 -10.98 -0.86
CA HIS A 156 -22.60 -11.84 -2.06
C HIS A 156 -21.64 -12.98 -1.73
N GLY A 157 -22.05 -14.20 -2.03
CA GLY A 157 -21.40 -15.44 -1.64
C GLY A 157 -19.91 -15.58 -1.94
N PRO A 158 -19.29 -16.75 -1.60
CA PRO A 158 -17.84 -16.90 -1.56
C PRO A 158 -17.19 -16.54 -2.89
N LEU A 159 -16.18 -15.67 -2.82
CA LEU A 159 -15.38 -15.20 -3.96
C LEU A 159 -14.08 -16.00 -4.13
N LEU A 160 -14.06 -17.28 -3.73
CA LEU A 160 -12.92 -18.18 -4.00
C LEU A 160 -13.43 -19.54 -4.45
#